data_1a6e4853e6816f12edbe40c74ca25600
#
_entry.id   1a6e4853e6816f12edbe40c74ca25600
#
_cell.length_a   1.000
_cell.length_b   1.000
_cell.length_c   1.000
_cell.angle_alpha   90.00
_cell.angle_beta   90.00
_cell.angle_gamma   90.00
#
_symmetry.space_group_name_H-M   'P 1'
#
loop_
_entity.id
_entity.type
_entity.pdbx_description
1 polymer ?
#
loop_
_entity_poly.entity_id
_entity_poly.type
_entity_poly.pdbx_seq_one_letter_code
_entity_poly.pdbx_strand_id
1 'polypeptide(L)'
;MIRLLTEKDQEVFRALWLEAAQAAPSAFLLSPEEIEALPGTDIASQLASGGCWGLFHADQLAAFAVLKRCAPRRLNHVADLGPVVTRPAFQGCGYGKALLLHLCSWAKAEGILQIELCVDETNPAALALYQKLGFVEIGRRPRSLLIDGIIRNDLI
;
A
#
# COMPACT_ATOMS: atom_id res chain seq x y z
N MET A 1 14.21 9.38 -4.49
CA MET A 1 13.33 9.78 -5.63
C MET A 1 12.00 9.07 -5.54
N ILE A 2 10.88 9.80 -5.73
CA ILE A 2 9.52 9.21 -5.76
C ILE A 2 8.97 9.35 -7.17
N ARG A 3 8.42 8.27 -7.74
CA ARG A 3 7.81 8.26 -9.07
C ARG A 3 6.74 7.16 -9.21
N LEU A 4 5.91 7.26 -10.23
CA LEU A 4 5.07 6.16 -10.65
C LEU A 4 5.93 4.97 -11.09
N LEU A 5 5.51 3.78 -10.69
CA LEU A 5 6.04 2.53 -11.20
C LEU A 5 5.38 2.19 -12.53
N THR A 6 6.12 1.55 -13.39
CA THR A 6 5.71 1.14 -14.74
C THR A 6 5.91 -0.35 -14.92
N GLU A 7 5.46 -0.90 -16.03
CA GLU A 7 5.65 -2.32 -16.37
C GLU A 7 7.14 -2.76 -16.31
N LYS A 8 8.07 -1.83 -16.51
CA LYS A 8 9.52 -2.09 -16.41
C LYS A 8 9.95 -2.38 -14.97
N ASP A 9 9.17 -1.98 -13.99
CA ASP A 9 9.47 -2.14 -12.56
C ASP A 9 8.86 -3.42 -11.96
N GLN A 10 8.22 -4.28 -12.78
CA GLN A 10 7.46 -5.44 -12.27
C GLN A 10 8.28 -6.39 -11.41
N GLU A 11 9.55 -6.63 -11.76
CA GLU A 11 10.42 -7.52 -11.00
C GLU A 11 10.76 -6.97 -9.63
N VAL A 12 11.19 -5.70 -9.57
CA VAL A 12 11.56 -5.04 -8.29
C VAL A 12 10.33 -4.80 -7.43
N PHE A 13 9.16 -4.55 -8.02
CA PHE A 13 7.88 -4.42 -7.35
C PHE A 13 7.47 -5.73 -6.67
N ARG A 14 7.44 -6.84 -7.43
CA ARG A 14 7.13 -8.17 -6.90
C ARG A 14 8.11 -8.58 -5.81
N ALA A 15 9.42 -8.41 -6.06
CA ALA A 15 10.45 -8.79 -5.12
C ALA A 15 10.29 -8.07 -3.76
N LEU A 16 10.02 -6.77 -3.78
CA LEU A 16 9.78 -6.01 -2.55
C LEU A 16 8.49 -6.44 -1.85
N TRP A 17 7.42 -6.67 -2.59
CA TRP A 17 6.15 -7.12 -2.02
C TRP A 17 6.30 -8.48 -1.35
N LEU A 18 6.95 -9.43 -2.02
CA LEU A 18 7.23 -10.76 -1.49
C LEU A 18 8.12 -10.71 -0.25
N GLU A 19 9.22 -9.94 -0.28
CA GLU A 19 10.12 -9.74 0.85
C GLU A 19 9.37 -9.20 2.08
N ALA A 20 8.51 -8.22 1.89
CA ALA A 20 7.74 -7.63 2.98
C ALA A 20 6.67 -8.60 3.52
N ALA A 21 5.99 -9.34 2.65
CA ALA A 21 4.99 -10.33 3.05
C ALA A 21 5.61 -11.52 3.79
N GLN A 22 6.81 -11.93 3.44
CA GLN A 22 7.57 -12.96 4.17
C GLN A 22 8.00 -12.47 5.56
N ALA A 23 8.40 -11.20 5.67
CA ALA A 23 8.81 -10.61 6.95
C ALA A 23 7.62 -10.35 7.90
N ALA A 24 6.43 -10.05 7.38
CA ALA A 24 5.22 -9.74 8.15
C ALA A 24 3.96 -10.29 7.45
N PRO A 25 3.74 -11.62 7.45
CA PRO A 25 2.65 -12.23 6.68
C PRO A 25 1.26 -11.70 7.03
N SER A 26 1.02 -11.35 8.29
CA SER A 26 -0.28 -10.84 8.75
C SER A 26 -0.57 -9.39 8.36
N ALA A 27 0.40 -8.67 7.80
CA ALA A 27 0.22 -7.28 7.40
C ALA A 27 -0.38 -7.11 5.98
N PHE A 28 -0.53 -8.19 5.23
CA PHE A 28 -0.94 -8.14 3.82
C PHE A 28 -2.15 -9.02 3.55
N LEU A 29 -2.95 -8.61 2.57
CA LEU A 29 -4.11 -9.37 2.10
C LEU A 29 -3.70 -10.69 1.41
N LEU A 30 -2.65 -10.63 0.57
CA LEU A 30 -2.13 -11.81 -0.12
C LEU A 30 -1.01 -12.46 0.68
N SER A 31 -1.02 -13.79 0.73
CA SER A 31 0.07 -14.57 1.29
C SER A 31 1.33 -14.49 0.41
N PRO A 32 2.53 -14.79 0.94
CA PRO A 32 3.74 -14.87 0.12
C PRO A 32 3.58 -15.79 -1.10
N GLU A 33 2.94 -16.95 -0.91
CA GLU A 33 2.71 -17.94 -1.97
C GLU A 33 1.78 -17.38 -3.06
N GLU A 34 0.75 -16.63 -2.68
CA GLU A 34 -0.15 -15.97 -3.64
C GLU A 34 0.58 -14.88 -4.43
N ILE A 35 1.42 -14.07 -3.78
CA ILE A 35 2.23 -13.04 -4.45
C ILE A 35 3.22 -13.68 -5.44
N GLU A 36 3.87 -14.77 -5.04
CA GLU A 36 4.81 -15.51 -5.89
C GLU A 36 4.10 -16.11 -7.11
N ALA A 37 2.89 -16.62 -6.92
CA ALA A 37 2.08 -17.24 -7.97
C ALA A 37 1.38 -16.25 -8.91
N LEU A 38 1.37 -14.94 -8.59
CA LEU A 38 0.75 -13.94 -9.47
C LEU A 38 1.36 -13.99 -10.88
N PRO A 39 0.54 -14.09 -11.94
CA PRO A 39 1.04 -13.97 -13.30
C PRO A 39 1.77 -12.64 -13.52
N GLY A 40 2.88 -12.65 -14.25
CA GLY A 40 3.60 -11.42 -14.62
C GLY A 40 2.73 -10.43 -15.38
N THR A 41 1.79 -10.94 -16.19
CA THR A 41 0.79 -10.14 -16.92
C THR A 41 -0.13 -9.35 -16.00
N ASP A 42 -0.49 -9.90 -14.83
CA ASP A 42 -1.38 -9.25 -13.87
C ASP A 42 -0.65 -8.10 -13.17
N ILE A 43 0.61 -8.32 -12.78
CA ILE A 43 1.45 -7.28 -12.21
C ILE A 43 1.71 -6.17 -13.24
N ALA A 44 2.06 -6.53 -14.48
CA ALA A 44 2.25 -5.56 -15.55
C ALA A 44 0.99 -4.72 -15.79
N SER A 45 -0.16 -5.36 -15.87
CA SER A 45 -1.47 -4.68 -15.99
C SER A 45 -1.75 -3.73 -14.82
N GLN A 46 -1.46 -4.16 -13.60
CA GLN A 46 -1.63 -3.32 -12.40
C GLN A 46 -0.73 -2.07 -12.49
N LEU A 47 0.53 -2.24 -12.86
CA LEU A 47 1.48 -1.13 -13.00
C LEU A 47 1.09 -0.20 -14.15
N ALA A 48 0.67 -0.74 -15.29
CA ALA A 48 0.20 0.02 -16.45
C ALA A 48 -1.07 0.84 -16.15
N SER A 49 -1.93 0.37 -15.25
CA SER A 49 -3.16 1.09 -14.87
C SER A 49 -2.89 2.40 -14.13
N GLY A 50 -1.65 2.65 -13.68
CA GLY A 50 -1.26 3.77 -12.85
C GLY A 50 -1.64 3.58 -11.38
N GLY A 51 -1.25 4.54 -10.54
CA GLY A 51 -1.56 4.52 -9.11
C GLY A 51 -0.56 3.74 -8.25
N CYS A 52 0.39 3.01 -8.83
CA CYS A 52 1.48 2.39 -8.09
C CYS A 52 2.68 3.34 -8.02
N TRP A 53 3.01 3.78 -6.81
CA TRP A 53 4.10 4.74 -6.59
C TRP A 53 5.25 4.09 -5.86
N GLY A 54 6.46 4.34 -6.30
CA GLY A 54 7.68 3.85 -5.68
C GLY A 54 8.58 4.95 -5.16
N LEU A 55 9.17 4.73 -4.00
CA LEU A 55 10.26 5.52 -3.46
C LEU A 55 11.55 4.74 -3.62
N PHE A 56 12.52 5.35 -4.30
CA PHE A 56 13.85 4.77 -4.56
C PHE A 56 14.90 5.43 -3.68
N HIS A 57 15.76 4.62 -3.11
CA HIS A 57 16.98 5.00 -2.41
C HIS A 57 18.16 4.33 -3.10
N ALA A 58 19.12 5.12 -3.62
CA ALA A 58 20.29 4.64 -4.36
C ALA A 58 19.89 3.55 -5.41
N ASP A 59 18.92 3.86 -6.26
CA ASP A 59 18.38 2.99 -7.33
C ASP A 59 17.65 1.72 -6.85
N GLN A 60 17.56 1.49 -5.55
CA GLN A 60 16.81 0.41 -4.97
C GLN A 60 15.39 0.86 -4.60
N LEU A 61 14.37 0.08 -4.95
CA LEU A 61 13.01 0.33 -4.51
C LEU A 61 12.92 0.09 -3.00
N ALA A 62 12.83 1.17 -2.23
CA ALA A 62 12.81 1.16 -0.77
C ALA A 62 11.40 1.05 -0.19
N ALA A 63 10.42 1.62 -0.88
CA ALA A 63 9.01 1.54 -0.51
C ALA A 63 8.12 1.68 -1.75
N PHE A 64 6.92 1.10 -1.68
CA PHE A 64 5.87 1.42 -2.64
C PHE A 64 4.51 1.56 -1.94
N ALA A 65 3.60 2.24 -2.60
CA ALA A 65 2.21 2.32 -2.21
C ALA A 65 1.31 2.38 -3.44
N VAL A 66 0.12 1.81 -3.33
CA VAL A 66 -0.89 1.87 -4.36
C VAL A 66 -1.98 2.82 -3.91
N LEU A 67 -2.23 3.85 -4.72
CA LEU A 67 -3.32 4.80 -4.53
C LEU A 67 -4.22 4.75 -5.76
N LYS A 68 -5.43 4.23 -5.60
CA LYS A 68 -6.35 3.97 -6.70
C LYS A 68 -7.62 4.79 -6.54
N ARG A 69 -7.87 5.70 -7.49
CA ARG A 69 -9.12 6.46 -7.54
C ARG A 69 -10.30 5.53 -7.77
N CYS A 70 -11.39 5.73 -7.04
CA CYS A 70 -12.63 4.99 -7.24
C CYS A 70 -13.24 5.31 -8.62
N ALA A 71 -13.62 4.27 -9.37
CA ALA A 71 -14.10 4.38 -10.74
C ALA A 71 -15.52 5.00 -10.87
N PRO A 72 -16.51 4.69 -9.99
CA PRO A 72 -17.84 5.25 -10.12
C PRO A 72 -17.82 6.78 -10.03
N ARG A 73 -18.54 7.45 -10.95
CA ARG A 73 -18.54 8.92 -11.05
C ARG A 73 -18.83 9.63 -9.72
N ARG A 74 -19.74 9.08 -8.91
CA ARG A 74 -20.12 9.65 -7.60
C ARG A 74 -19.08 9.42 -6.52
N LEU A 75 -18.12 8.50 -6.72
CA LEU A 75 -16.99 8.20 -5.84
C LEU A 75 -15.67 8.72 -6.39
N ASN A 76 -15.68 9.43 -7.52
CA ASN A 76 -14.44 9.85 -8.18
C ASN A 76 -13.61 10.89 -7.40
N HIS A 77 -14.14 11.37 -6.29
CA HIS A 77 -13.44 12.22 -5.32
C HIS A 77 -12.76 11.40 -4.21
N VAL A 78 -12.92 10.08 -4.20
CA VAL A 78 -12.36 9.14 -3.21
C VAL A 78 -11.28 8.29 -3.88
N ALA A 79 -10.23 7.99 -3.15
CA ALA A 79 -9.22 7.00 -3.55
C ALA A 79 -8.94 6.02 -2.41
N ASP A 80 -8.72 4.77 -2.79
CA ASP A 80 -8.28 3.71 -1.89
C ASP A 80 -6.76 3.66 -1.85
N LEU A 81 -6.19 3.59 -0.65
CA LEU A 81 -4.77 3.46 -0.40
C LEU A 81 -4.46 2.06 0.11
N GLY A 82 -3.62 1.36 -0.61
CA GLY A 82 -3.08 0.06 -0.19
C GLY A 82 -2.84 -0.92 -1.34
N PRO A 83 -1.86 -1.79 -1.18
CA PRO A 83 -0.95 -1.93 -0.05
C PRO A 83 0.06 -0.78 0.06
N VAL A 84 0.55 -0.56 1.30
CA VAL A 84 1.69 0.32 1.60
C VAL A 84 2.82 -0.55 2.14
N VAL A 85 3.94 -0.54 1.46
CA VAL A 85 5.05 -1.46 1.71
C VAL A 85 6.33 -0.67 1.88
N THR A 86 7.08 -0.96 2.95
CA THR A 86 8.45 -0.48 3.13
C THR A 86 9.36 -1.70 3.28
N ARG A 87 10.46 -1.71 2.54
CA ARG A 87 11.46 -2.77 2.62
C ARG A 87 11.90 -2.98 4.07
N PRO A 88 11.95 -4.20 4.58
CA PRO A 88 12.33 -4.47 5.98
C PRO A 88 13.59 -3.75 6.42
N ALA A 89 14.64 -3.76 5.59
CA ALA A 89 15.92 -3.08 5.87
C ALA A 89 15.82 -1.54 5.99
N PHE A 90 14.75 -0.94 5.48
CA PHE A 90 14.54 0.50 5.49
C PHE A 90 13.37 0.94 6.39
N GLN A 91 12.81 0.04 7.18
CA GLN A 91 11.80 0.39 8.17
C GLN A 91 12.41 1.33 9.23
N GLY A 92 11.57 2.26 9.72
CA GLY A 92 12.05 3.29 10.66
C GLY A 92 12.82 4.46 10.03
N CYS A 93 13.23 4.36 8.75
CA CYS A 93 13.96 5.44 8.04
C CYS A 93 13.07 6.57 7.51
N GLY A 94 11.76 6.51 7.74
CA GLY A 94 10.84 7.55 7.30
C GLY A 94 10.37 7.45 5.85
N TYR A 95 10.77 6.43 5.09
CA TYR A 95 10.42 6.31 3.67
C TYR A 95 8.93 6.12 3.43
N GLY A 96 8.25 5.30 4.24
CA GLY A 96 6.81 5.16 4.16
C GLY A 96 6.09 6.49 4.39
N LYS A 97 6.52 7.26 5.39
CA LYS A 97 5.98 8.61 5.66
C LYS A 97 6.21 9.56 4.47
N ALA A 98 7.43 9.60 3.94
CA ALA A 98 7.77 10.46 2.81
C ALA A 98 6.94 10.13 1.57
N LEU A 99 6.77 8.84 1.26
CA LEU A 99 5.94 8.37 0.16
C LEU A 99 4.48 8.78 0.34
N LEU A 100 3.90 8.56 1.52
CA LEU A 100 2.51 8.89 1.79
C LEU A 100 2.24 10.40 1.78
N LEU A 101 3.17 11.23 2.28
CA LEU A 101 3.05 12.69 2.16
C LEU A 101 3.04 13.14 0.70
N HIS A 102 3.88 12.54 -0.14
CA HIS A 102 3.87 12.81 -1.58
C HIS A 102 2.53 12.43 -2.22
N LEU A 103 1.99 11.25 -1.89
CA LEU A 103 0.71 10.78 -2.40
C LEU A 103 -0.45 11.66 -1.95
N CYS A 104 -0.48 12.11 -0.70
CA CYS A 104 -1.51 13.04 -0.21
C CYS A 104 -1.46 14.37 -0.98
N SER A 105 -0.27 14.89 -1.24
CA SER A 105 -0.09 16.12 -2.01
C SER A 105 -0.53 15.95 -3.47
N TRP A 106 -0.15 14.85 -4.10
CA TRP A 106 -0.57 14.51 -5.45
C TRP A 106 -2.08 14.33 -5.54
N ALA A 107 -2.68 13.56 -4.63
CA ALA A 107 -4.12 13.33 -4.58
C ALA A 107 -4.91 14.64 -4.49
N LYS A 108 -4.45 15.57 -3.65
CA LYS A 108 -5.05 16.89 -3.52
C LYS A 108 -4.99 17.68 -4.83
N ALA A 109 -3.86 17.65 -5.53
CA ALA A 109 -3.68 18.32 -6.81
C ALA A 109 -4.59 17.71 -7.90
N GLU A 110 -4.85 16.41 -7.84
CA GLU A 110 -5.76 15.69 -8.75
C GLU A 110 -7.24 15.79 -8.37
N GLY A 111 -7.59 16.58 -7.36
CA GLY A 111 -8.98 16.78 -6.93
C GLY A 111 -9.57 15.59 -6.16
N ILE A 112 -8.75 14.71 -5.61
CA ILE A 112 -9.18 13.69 -4.65
C ILE A 112 -9.42 14.38 -3.31
N LEU A 113 -10.62 14.24 -2.77
CA LEU A 113 -11.03 14.89 -1.53
C LEU A 113 -10.90 13.98 -0.31
N GLN A 114 -10.85 12.66 -0.54
CA GLN A 114 -10.80 11.65 0.52
C GLN A 114 -9.93 10.47 0.11
N ILE A 115 -9.03 10.05 1.00
CA ILE A 115 -8.26 8.81 0.88
C ILE A 115 -8.73 7.89 1.98
N GLU A 116 -9.09 6.65 1.62
CA GLU A 116 -9.52 5.61 2.54
C GLU A 116 -8.53 4.46 2.53
N LEU A 117 -8.39 3.80 3.66
CA LEU A 117 -7.59 2.59 3.81
C LEU A 117 -8.17 1.68 4.88
N CYS A 118 -7.80 0.40 4.82
CA CYS A 118 -8.02 -0.56 5.88
C CYS A 118 -6.68 -0.99 6.47
N VAL A 119 -6.63 -1.12 7.78
CA VAL A 119 -5.42 -1.53 8.50
C VAL A 119 -5.79 -2.52 9.61
N ASP A 120 -5.01 -3.59 9.75
CA ASP A 120 -5.16 -4.53 10.87
C ASP A 120 -5.02 -3.78 12.19
N GLU A 121 -6.03 -3.93 13.08
CA GLU A 121 -6.03 -3.26 14.39
C GLU A 121 -4.86 -3.66 15.29
N THR A 122 -4.20 -4.77 14.97
CA THR A 122 -3.01 -5.28 15.69
C THR A 122 -1.68 -4.84 15.08
N ASN A 123 -1.69 -3.89 14.12
CA ASN A 123 -0.48 -3.33 13.50
C ASN A 123 -0.17 -1.93 14.04
N PRO A 124 0.50 -1.80 15.22
CA PRO A 124 0.71 -0.50 15.87
C PRO A 124 1.60 0.44 15.06
N ALA A 125 2.55 -0.10 14.28
CA ALA A 125 3.45 0.72 13.46
C ALA A 125 2.68 1.42 12.32
N ALA A 126 1.80 0.69 11.64
CA ALA A 126 0.96 1.26 10.59
C ALA A 126 -0.04 2.28 11.17
N LEU A 127 -0.70 1.95 12.28
CA LEU A 127 -1.64 2.85 12.95
C LEU A 127 -0.96 4.17 13.35
N ALA A 128 0.22 4.09 13.96
CA ALA A 128 0.98 5.28 14.35
C ALA A 128 1.39 6.13 13.13
N LEU A 129 1.74 5.50 12.00
CA LEU A 129 2.09 6.19 10.77
C LEU A 129 0.87 6.95 10.22
N TYR A 130 -0.28 6.31 10.10
CA TYR A 130 -1.49 6.93 9.55
C TYR A 130 -2.00 8.06 10.46
N GLN A 131 -2.01 7.87 11.77
CA GLN A 131 -2.38 8.92 12.73
C GLN A 131 -1.48 10.16 12.61
N LYS A 132 -0.15 9.96 12.48
CA LYS A 132 0.80 11.07 12.28
C LYS A 132 0.58 11.83 10.96
N LEU A 133 -0.05 11.20 9.98
CA LEU A 133 -0.40 11.81 8.69
C LEU A 133 -1.79 12.46 8.69
N GLY A 134 -2.50 12.40 9.81
CA GLY A 134 -3.83 13.02 9.97
C GLY A 134 -4.99 12.12 9.53
N PHE A 135 -4.76 10.83 9.29
CA PHE A 135 -5.85 9.87 9.11
C PHE A 135 -6.60 9.68 10.42
N VAL A 136 -7.90 9.58 10.33
CA VAL A 136 -8.81 9.35 11.45
C VAL A 136 -9.60 8.07 11.23
N GLU A 137 -9.82 7.32 12.29
CA GLU A 137 -10.66 6.13 12.25
C GLU A 137 -12.12 6.52 12.04
N ILE A 138 -12.77 5.90 11.07
CA ILE A 138 -14.18 6.11 10.76
C ILE A 138 -15.03 4.85 11.00
N GLY A 139 -14.41 3.72 11.24
CA GLY A 139 -15.11 2.48 11.48
C GLY A 139 -14.19 1.29 11.73
N ARG A 140 -14.81 0.17 12.05
CA ARG A 140 -14.15 -1.12 12.26
C ARG A 140 -14.87 -2.19 11.47
N ARG A 141 -14.12 -2.97 10.71
CA ARG A 141 -14.60 -4.15 10.00
C ARG A 141 -14.25 -5.39 10.81
N PRO A 142 -15.21 -5.98 11.55
CA PRO A 142 -14.96 -7.21 12.28
C PRO A 142 -14.80 -8.38 11.30
N ARG A 143 -13.91 -9.32 11.63
CA ARG A 143 -13.67 -10.55 10.86
C ARG A 143 -13.30 -10.27 9.40
N SER A 144 -12.50 -9.25 9.18
CA SER A 144 -12.09 -8.81 7.84
C SER A 144 -11.19 -9.83 7.14
N LEU A 145 -10.30 -10.49 7.88
CA LEU A 145 -9.35 -11.48 7.37
C LEU A 145 -9.30 -12.72 8.25
N LEU A 146 -9.01 -13.87 7.64
CA LEU A 146 -8.65 -15.11 8.30
C LEU A 146 -7.24 -15.50 7.87
N ILE A 147 -6.28 -15.44 8.81
CA ILE A 147 -4.87 -15.73 8.56
C ILE A 147 -4.44 -16.84 9.50
N ASP A 148 -4.03 -17.99 8.95
CA ASP A 148 -3.59 -19.16 9.71
C ASP A 148 -4.58 -19.59 10.82
N GLY A 149 -5.88 -19.54 10.51
CA GLY A 149 -6.95 -19.87 11.46
C GLY A 149 -7.27 -18.77 12.49
N ILE A 150 -6.57 -17.63 12.43
CA ILE A 150 -6.80 -16.49 13.31
C ILE A 150 -7.63 -15.43 12.58
N ILE A 151 -8.77 -15.09 13.17
CA ILE A 151 -9.62 -14.00 12.66
C ILE A 151 -8.97 -12.66 13.03
N ARG A 152 -8.88 -11.77 12.05
CA ARG A 152 -8.39 -10.39 12.18
C ARG A 152 -9.51 -9.41 11.96
N ASN A 153 -9.36 -8.22 12.51
CA ASN A 153 -10.26 -7.10 12.28
C ASN A 153 -9.47 -5.93 11.71
N ASP A 154 -10.10 -5.17 10.83
CA ASP A 154 -9.52 -3.95 10.28
C ASP A 154 -10.18 -2.70 10.87
N LEU A 155 -9.39 -1.66 11.04
CA LEU A 155 -9.86 -0.29 11.17
C LEU A 155 -9.93 0.36 9.79
N ILE A 156 -10.92 1.21 9.58
CA ILE A 156 -11.11 1.99 8.36
C ILE A 156 -10.80 3.45 8.65
#